data_365efba4fade19e06ac0cc340bdbbcfd
#
_entry.id   365efba4fade19e06ac0cc340bdbbcfd
#
_cell.length_a   1.000
_cell.length_b   1.000
_cell.length_c   1.000
_cell.angle_alpha   90.00
_cell.angle_beta   90.00
_cell.angle_gamma   90.00
#
_symmetry.space_group_name_H-M   'P 1'
#
loop_
_entity.id
_entity.type
_entity.pdbx_description
1 polymer ?
#
loop_
_entity_poly.entity_id
_entity_poly.type
_entity_poly.pdbx_seq_one_letter_code
_entity_poly.pdbx_strand_id
1 'polypeptide(L)'
;MKTQAKELQEKLAQGNTKLIDVRTPMEFEEIHIEGSELMPLDRLDPEKVKSGGSSVIICRTGKRSEQARQQLSAAGCEDIAVLDGGVTAWEQAGLPVKRGKAGISLERQVRIAAGLLVLASVILGAWAHPGFYGIAAFVGAGLTFAGITDWCGMGMLLAK
;
A
#
# COMPACT_ATOMS: atom_id res chain seq x y z
N MET A 1 -18.29 4.49 13.92
CA MET A 1 -17.82 5.74 14.54
C MET A 1 -16.50 6.14 13.90
N LYS A 2 -16.18 7.46 13.77
CA LYS A 2 -14.86 7.93 13.29
C LYS A 2 -14.10 8.53 14.46
N THR A 3 -12.78 8.37 14.48
CA THR A 3 -11.89 8.96 15.48
C THR A 3 -10.77 9.74 14.79
N GLN A 4 -10.31 10.82 15.41
CA GLN A 4 -9.22 11.64 14.90
C GLN A 4 -7.85 11.10 15.37
N ALA A 5 -6.78 11.45 14.65
CA ALA A 5 -5.44 10.91 14.94
C ALA A 5 -4.96 11.18 16.38
N LYS A 6 -5.16 12.39 16.90
CA LYS A 6 -4.78 12.73 18.28
C LYS A 6 -5.60 11.99 19.33
N GLU A 7 -6.92 11.89 19.12
CA GLU A 7 -7.82 11.14 19.99
C GLU A 7 -7.45 9.65 20.01
N LEU A 8 -7.10 9.08 18.86
CA LEU A 8 -6.63 7.71 18.77
C LEU A 8 -5.33 7.51 19.53
N GLN A 9 -4.38 8.44 19.45
CA GLN A 9 -3.13 8.38 20.20
C GLN A 9 -3.37 8.30 21.71
N GLU A 10 -4.31 9.10 22.23
CA GLU A 10 -4.69 9.08 23.65
C GLU A 10 -5.32 7.73 24.05
N LYS A 11 -6.20 7.17 23.19
CA LYS A 11 -6.81 5.85 23.43
C LYS A 11 -5.77 4.72 23.42
N LEU A 12 -4.80 4.77 22.52
CA LEU A 12 -3.71 3.80 22.46
C LEU A 12 -2.82 3.85 23.71
N ALA A 13 -2.56 5.06 24.23
CA ALA A 13 -1.79 5.24 25.47
C ALA A 13 -2.50 4.63 26.69
N GLN A 14 -3.83 4.51 26.69
CA GLN A 14 -4.63 3.87 27.73
C GLN A 14 -4.62 2.33 27.65
N GLY A 15 -4.14 1.75 26.55
CA GLY A 15 -3.93 0.31 26.41
C GLY A 15 -5.18 -0.54 26.11
N ASN A 16 -6.36 0.08 25.98
CA ASN A 16 -7.64 -0.64 25.81
C ASN A 16 -8.17 -0.69 24.38
N THR A 17 -7.36 -0.30 23.39
CA THR A 17 -7.80 -0.20 22.00
C THR A 17 -6.90 -1.03 21.09
N LYS A 18 -7.49 -1.97 20.36
CA LYS A 18 -6.82 -2.74 19.33
C LYS A 18 -6.77 -1.94 18.03
N LEU A 19 -5.61 -1.86 17.40
CA LEU A 19 -5.42 -1.15 16.15
C LEU A 19 -5.22 -2.15 15.01
N ILE A 20 -6.12 -2.14 14.02
CA ILE A 20 -6.15 -3.10 12.92
C ILE A 20 -5.91 -2.39 11.59
N ASP A 21 -4.83 -2.75 10.91
CA ASP A 21 -4.49 -2.21 9.59
C ASP A 21 -4.98 -3.14 8.49
N VAL A 22 -5.92 -2.66 7.67
CA VAL A 22 -6.55 -3.44 6.59
C VAL A 22 -5.90 -3.24 5.22
N ARG A 23 -4.68 -2.72 5.19
CA ARG A 23 -3.90 -2.54 3.97
C ARG A 23 -3.21 -3.84 3.55
N THR A 24 -2.52 -3.77 2.42
CA THR A 24 -1.70 -4.89 1.96
C THR A 24 -0.43 -5.04 2.82
N PRO A 25 0.19 -6.24 2.90
CA PRO A 25 1.45 -6.44 3.60
C PRO A 25 2.55 -5.49 3.15
N MET A 26 2.64 -5.19 1.86
CA MET A 26 3.64 -4.28 1.31
C MET A 26 3.44 -2.84 1.81
N GLU A 27 2.21 -2.34 1.85
CA GLU A 27 1.90 -1.01 2.39
C GLU A 27 2.20 -0.93 3.90
N PHE A 28 1.94 -2.02 4.62
CA PHE A 28 2.19 -2.12 6.05
C PHE A 28 3.70 -2.15 6.36
N GLU A 29 4.47 -2.91 5.59
CA GLU A 29 5.93 -2.95 5.72
C GLU A 29 6.58 -1.61 5.38
N GLU A 30 6.05 -0.87 4.40
CA GLU A 30 6.56 0.44 4.04
C GLU A 30 6.41 1.44 5.19
N ILE A 31 5.23 1.51 5.77
CA ILE A 31 4.90 2.42 6.88
C ILE A 31 3.67 1.92 7.64
N HIS A 32 3.72 1.86 8.95
CA HIS A 32 2.56 1.55 9.79
C HIS A 32 2.61 2.27 11.13
N ILE A 33 1.47 2.35 11.81
CA ILE A 33 1.39 2.87 13.17
C ILE A 33 1.86 1.76 14.12
N GLU A 34 2.77 2.08 15.02
CA GLU A 34 3.32 1.11 15.97
C GLU A 34 2.21 0.47 16.81
N GLY A 35 2.29 -0.84 17.00
CA GLY A 35 1.27 -1.61 17.72
C GLY A 35 0.05 -1.99 16.88
N SER A 36 -0.02 -1.62 15.59
CA SER A 36 -1.08 -2.09 14.71
C SER A 36 -0.87 -3.53 14.27
N GLU A 37 -1.97 -4.30 14.23
CA GLU A 37 -2.01 -5.66 13.71
C GLU A 37 -2.44 -5.62 12.23
N LEU A 38 -1.66 -6.25 11.35
CA LEU A 38 -2.01 -6.36 9.94
C LEU A 38 -3.10 -7.42 9.73
N MET A 39 -4.23 -7.00 9.18
CA MET A 39 -5.35 -7.87 8.80
C MET A 39 -5.93 -7.37 7.47
N PRO A 40 -5.39 -7.78 6.32
CA PRO A 40 -5.81 -7.28 5.01
C PRO A 40 -7.32 -7.42 4.79
N LEU A 41 -7.91 -6.45 4.07
CA LEU A 41 -9.37 -6.36 3.85
C LEU A 41 -9.97 -7.63 3.23
N ASP A 42 -9.22 -8.32 2.37
CA ASP A 42 -9.58 -9.59 1.73
C ASP A 42 -9.48 -10.81 2.67
N ARG A 43 -8.89 -10.64 3.85
CA ARG A 43 -8.66 -11.69 4.85
C ARG A 43 -9.11 -11.26 6.25
N LEU A 44 -10.16 -10.45 6.32
CA LEU A 44 -10.76 -10.04 7.58
C LEU A 44 -11.31 -11.27 8.34
N ASP A 45 -10.93 -11.34 9.62
CA ASP A 45 -11.39 -12.38 10.54
C ASP A 45 -12.21 -11.74 11.68
N PRO A 46 -13.56 -11.76 11.59
CA PRO A 46 -14.41 -11.13 12.59
C PRO A 46 -14.24 -11.73 13.99
N GLU A 47 -13.93 -13.02 14.11
CA GLU A 47 -13.79 -13.67 15.42
C GLU A 47 -12.55 -13.14 16.17
N LYS A 48 -11.45 -12.87 15.45
CA LYS A 48 -10.27 -12.23 16.04
C LYS A 48 -10.53 -10.80 16.47
N VAL A 49 -11.43 -10.09 15.77
CA VAL A 49 -11.79 -8.72 16.14
C VAL A 49 -12.68 -8.70 17.37
N LYS A 50 -13.69 -9.57 17.44
CA LYS A 50 -14.63 -9.70 18.58
C LYS A 50 -13.91 -9.98 19.91
N SER A 51 -12.87 -10.81 19.88
CA SER A 51 -12.13 -11.18 21.08
C SER A 51 -11.28 -10.05 21.68
N GLY A 52 -11.12 -8.93 20.95
CA GLY A 52 -10.17 -7.86 21.29
C GLY A 52 -10.76 -6.62 21.97
N GLY A 53 -12.05 -6.54 22.21
CA GLY A 53 -12.70 -5.33 22.76
C GLY A 53 -12.78 -4.19 21.75
N SER A 54 -12.60 -2.94 22.23
CA SER A 54 -12.65 -1.75 21.36
C SER A 54 -11.58 -1.80 20.26
N SER A 55 -11.98 -1.63 19.01
CA SER A 55 -11.09 -1.76 17.86
C SER A 55 -11.17 -0.54 16.94
N VAL A 56 -10.00 -0.07 16.48
CA VAL A 56 -9.91 0.98 15.46
C VAL A 56 -9.30 0.42 14.18
N ILE A 57 -10.04 0.55 13.10
CA ILE A 57 -9.63 0.08 11.78
C ILE A 57 -8.93 1.21 11.04
N ILE A 58 -7.78 0.92 10.48
CA ILE A 58 -6.99 1.88 9.70
C ILE A 58 -6.71 1.38 8.28
N CYS A 59 -6.63 2.32 7.36
CA CYS A 59 -6.08 2.10 6.03
C CYS A 59 -5.31 3.37 5.59
N ARG A 60 -5.01 3.53 4.31
CA ARG A 60 -4.25 4.69 3.84
C ARG A 60 -5.03 6.01 4.01
N THR A 61 -6.32 6.06 3.58
CA THR A 61 -7.12 7.31 3.51
C THR A 61 -8.51 7.21 4.17
N GLY A 62 -8.87 6.09 4.78
CA GLY A 62 -10.17 5.87 5.42
C GLY A 62 -11.19 5.07 4.58
N LYS A 63 -11.05 4.95 3.25
CA LYS A 63 -12.03 4.25 2.39
C LYS A 63 -12.12 2.75 2.66
N ARG A 64 -11.00 2.03 2.65
CA ARG A 64 -10.94 0.57 2.92
C ARG A 64 -11.32 0.25 4.36
N SER A 65 -10.93 1.08 5.31
CA SER A 65 -11.30 0.90 6.73
C SER A 65 -12.80 1.06 6.95
N GLU A 66 -13.49 1.92 6.21
CA GLU A 66 -14.94 2.04 6.28
C GLU A 66 -15.64 0.79 5.70
N GLN A 67 -15.13 0.22 4.60
CA GLN A 67 -15.62 -1.07 4.08
C GLN A 67 -15.40 -2.20 5.08
N ALA A 68 -14.22 -2.27 5.70
CA ALA A 68 -13.92 -3.25 6.74
C ALA A 68 -14.87 -3.12 7.95
N ARG A 69 -15.12 -1.88 8.40
CA ARG A 69 -16.06 -1.61 9.49
C ARG A 69 -17.46 -2.12 9.17
N GLN A 70 -17.95 -1.89 7.94
CA GLN A 70 -19.26 -2.39 7.51
C GLN A 70 -19.33 -3.92 7.53
N GLN A 71 -18.31 -4.61 7.01
CA GLN A 71 -18.23 -6.08 7.02
C GLN A 71 -18.21 -6.63 8.44
N LEU A 72 -17.39 -6.05 9.32
CA LEU A 72 -17.26 -6.45 10.71
C LEU A 72 -18.55 -6.20 11.51
N SER A 73 -19.21 -5.05 11.28
CA SER A 73 -20.50 -4.75 11.91
C SER A 73 -21.58 -5.72 11.46
N ALA A 74 -21.64 -6.09 10.18
CA ALA A 74 -22.55 -7.11 9.66
C ALA A 74 -22.29 -8.50 10.26
N ALA A 75 -21.04 -8.79 10.64
CA ALA A 75 -20.65 -10.02 11.33
C ALA A 75 -20.89 -9.97 12.86
N GLY A 76 -21.48 -8.89 13.38
CA GLY A 76 -21.81 -8.73 14.81
C GLY A 76 -20.65 -8.25 15.67
N CYS A 77 -19.62 -7.62 15.09
CA CYS A 77 -18.61 -6.93 15.89
C CYS A 77 -19.14 -5.56 16.31
N GLU A 78 -19.15 -5.32 17.61
CA GLU A 78 -19.54 -4.05 18.23
C GLU A 78 -18.27 -3.23 18.54
N ASP A 79 -18.43 -1.96 18.85
CA ASP A 79 -17.36 -1.03 19.26
C ASP A 79 -16.20 -0.92 18.27
N ILE A 80 -16.54 -0.73 16.98
CA ILE A 80 -15.57 -0.51 15.91
C ILE A 80 -15.58 0.94 15.46
N ALA A 81 -14.43 1.60 15.55
CA ALA A 81 -14.18 2.91 14.99
C ALA A 81 -13.24 2.85 13.78
N VAL A 82 -13.18 3.93 13.03
CA VAL A 82 -12.29 4.11 11.87
C VAL A 82 -11.46 5.37 12.08
N LEU A 83 -10.16 5.29 11.81
CA LEU A 83 -9.30 6.47 11.80
C LEU A 83 -9.63 7.34 10.57
N ASP A 84 -10.13 8.53 10.82
CA ASP A 84 -10.44 9.48 9.75
C ASP A 84 -9.16 9.94 9.04
N GLY A 85 -9.17 9.89 7.70
CA GLY A 85 -7.97 10.16 6.89
C GLY A 85 -6.87 9.09 6.96
N GLY A 86 -7.03 8.03 7.78
CA GLY A 86 -6.14 6.88 7.85
C GLY A 86 -4.69 7.22 8.25
N VAL A 87 -3.74 6.38 7.82
CA VAL A 87 -2.30 6.57 8.09
C VAL A 87 -1.79 7.92 7.57
N THR A 88 -2.36 8.42 6.47
CA THR A 88 -1.98 9.74 5.91
C THR A 88 -2.27 10.87 6.89
N ALA A 89 -3.45 10.88 7.53
CA ALA A 89 -3.79 11.89 8.53
C ALA A 89 -2.96 11.75 9.81
N TRP A 90 -2.61 10.51 10.19
CA TRP A 90 -1.73 10.24 11.32
C TRP A 90 -0.32 10.83 11.10
N GLU A 91 0.27 10.63 9.90
CA GLU A 91 1.55 11.23 9.52
C GLU A 91 1.49 12.76 9.47
N GLN A 92 0.43 13.33 8.87
CA GLN A 92 0.22 14.78 8.80
C GLN A 92 0.09 15.42 10.18
N ALA A 93 -0.42 14.68 11.16
CA ALA A 93 -0.47 15.12 12.55
C ALA A 93 0.90 15.03 13.26
N GLY A 94 1.97 14.58 12.57
CA GLY A 94 3.32 14.45 13.12
C GLY A 94 3.46 13.32 14.15
N LEU A 95 2.54 12.34 14.14
CA LEU A 95 2.52 11.24 15.09
C LEU A 95 3.49 10.12 14.68
N PRO A 96 4.01 9.34 15.64
CA PRO A 96 5.04 8.35 15.37
C PRO A 96 4.53 7.23 14.47
N VAL A 97 5.33 6.87 13.48
CA VAL A 97 5.12 5.75 12.57
C VAL A 97 6.35 4.87 12.53
N LYS A 98 6.15 3.58 12.39
CA LYS A 98 7.23 2.64 12.12
C LYS A 98 7.38 2.51 10.60
N ARG A 99 8.60 2.78 10.12
CA ARG A 99 8.95 2.61 8.71
C ARG A 99 9.81 1.36 8.58
N GLY A 100 9.38 0.44 7.74
CA GLY A 100 10.20 -0.72 7.36
C GLY A 100 11.29 -0.32 6.39
N LYS A 101 12.09 -1.28 5.98
CA LYS A 101 12.95 -1.10 4.81
C LYS A 101 12.01 -0.96 3.61
N ALA A 102 11.88 0.25 3.08
CA ALA A 102 11.11 0.48 1.88
C ALA A 102 11.67 -0.42 0.78
N GLY A 103 10.98 -1.51 0.48
CA GLY A 103 11.25 -2.27 -0.73
C GLY A 103 11.13 -1.31 -1.92
N ILE A 104 11.95 -1.49 -2.94
CA ILE A 104 11.84 -0.68 -4.15
C ILE A 104 10.42 -0.89 -4.69
N SER A 105 9.60 0.16 -4.74
CA SER A 105 8.22 0.05 -5.24
C SER A 105 8.21 -0.59 -6.64
N LEU A 106 7.18 -1.36 -6.94
CA LEU A 106 7.06 -2.02 -8.25
C LEU A 106 7.25 -1.01 -9.40
N GLU A 107 6.73 0.19 -9.25
CA GLU A 107 6.87 1.27 -10.22
C GLU A 107 8.34 1.69 -10.41
N ARG A 108 9.13 1.79 -9.33
CA ARG A 108 10.59 2.04 -9.44
C ARG A 108 11.33 0.89 -10.08
N GLN A 109 10.96 -0.36 -9.76
CA GLN A 109 11.55 -1.54 -10.38
C GLN A 109 11.31 -1.55 -11.90
N VAL A 110 10.08 -1.28 -12.33
CA VAL A 110 9.72 -1.18 -13.76
C VAL A 110 10.49 -0.08 -14.45
N ARG A 111 10.62 1.11 -13.86
CA ARG A 111 11.40 2.22 -14.43
C ARG A 111 12.89 1.87 -14.57
N ILE A 112 13.47 1.23 -13.55
CA ILE A 112 14.87 0.80 -13.57
C ILE A 112 15.08 -0.26 -14.66
N ALA A 113 14.23 -1.29 -14.71
CA ALA A 113 14.33 -2.35 -15.71
C ALA A 113 14.17 -1.81 -17.15
N ALA A 114 13.17 -0.98 -17.40
CA ALA A 114 12.95 -0.35 -18.69
C ALA A 114 14.12 0.56 -19.11
N GLY A 115 14.62 1.38 -18.18
CA GLY A 115 15.77 2.24 -18.41
C GLY A 115 17.05 1.46 -18.75
N LEU A 116 17.32 0.37 -18.03
CA LEU A 116 18.46 -0.52 -18.31
C LEU A 116 18.34 -1.21 -19.66
N LEU A 117 17.14 -1.66 -20.06
CA LEU A 117 16.90 -2.27 -21.37
C LEU A 117 17.14 -1.26 -22.51
N VAL A 118 16.64 -0.03 -22.37
CA VAL A 118 16.87 1.04 -23.36
C VAL A 118 18.36 1.35 -23.45
N LEU A 119 19.04 1.53 -22.33
CA LEU A 119 20.47 1.84 -22.30
C LEU A 119 21.30 0.73 -22.95
N ALA A 120 21.06 -0.52 -22.57
CA ALA A 120 21.76 -1.67 -23.13
C ALA A 120 21.52 -1.80 -24.64
N SER A 121 20.26 -1.61 -25.10
CA SER A 121 19.96 -1.71 -26.53
C SER A 121 20.58 -0.59 -27.38
N VAL A 122 20.72 0.63 -26.82
CA VAL A 122 21.41 1.74 -27.49
C VAL A 122 22.92 1.45 -27.59
N ILE A 123 23.55 0.97 -26.53
CA ILE A 123 24.98 0.60 -26.53
C ILE A 123 25.24 -0.51 -27.54
N LEU A 124 24.45 -1.59 -27.50
CA LEU A 124 24.58 -2.72 -28.45
C LEU A 124 24.26 -2.31 -29.89
N GLY A 125 23.32 -1.38 -30.09
CA GLY A 125 23.01 -0.82 -31.40
C GLY A 125 24.17 -0.04 -32.02
N ALA A 126 24.93 0.68 -31.18
CA ALA A 126 26.09 1.46 -31.62
C ALA A 126 27.34 0.59 -31.89
N TRP A 127 27.56 -0.48 -31.12
CA TRP A 127 28.80 -1.25 -31.15
C TRP A 127 28.67 -2.61 -31.85
N ALA A 128 27.51 -3.27 -31.78
CA ALA A 128 27.34 -4.62 -32.31
C ALA A 128 26.52 -4.64 -33.63
N HIS A 129 25.25 -4.22 -33.58
CA HIS A 129 24.39 -4.23 -34.76
C HIS A 129 23.23 -3.24 -34.64
N PRO A 130 22.94 -2.42 -35.68
CA PRO A 130 21.88 -1.40 -35.63
C PRO A 130 20.48 -1.94 -35.30
N GLY A 131 20.22 -3.24 -35.52
CA GLY A 131 18.93 -3.86 -35.18
C GLY A 131 18.54 -3.78 -33.71
N PHE A 132 19.51 -3.60 -32.79
CA PHE A 132 19.24 -3.44 -31.35
C PHE A 132 18.50 -2.14 -31.01
N TYR A 133 18.56 -1.10 -31.87
CA TYR A 133 17.75 0.10 -31.69
C TYR A 133 16.23 -0.19 -31.74
N GLY A 134 15.82 -1.26 -32.43
CA GLY A 134 14.43 -1.71 -32.46
C GLY A 134 13.88 -2.08 -31.06
N ILE A 135 14.76 -2.63 -30.19
CA ILE A 135 14.38 -2.94 -28.81
C ILE A 135 14.12 -1.65 -28.01
N ALA A 136 15.00 -0.65 -28.15
CA ALA A 136 14.81 0.65 -27.50
C ALA A 136 13.51 1.33 -27.95
N ALA A 137 13.21 1.29 -29.26
CA ALA A 137 11.98 1.84 -29.82
C ALA A 137 10.74 1.10 -29.30
N PHE A 138 10.78 -0.24 -29.22
CA PHE A 138 9.68 -1.05 -28.68
C PHE A 138 9.40 -0.76 -27.21
N VAL A 139 10.44 -0.70 -26.37
CA VAL A 139 10.31 -0.36 -24.94
C VAL A 139 9.77 1.05 -24.77
N GLY A 140 10.27 2.02 -25.53
CA GLY A 140 9.79 3.40 -25.50
C GLY A 140 8.31 3.52 -25.88
N ALA A 141 7.88 2.86 -26.96
CA ALA A 141 6.47 2.81 -27.37
C ALA A 141 5.59 2.17 -26.30
N GLY A 142 6.05 1.07 -25.68
CA GLY A 142 5.33 0.39 -24.59
C GLY A 142 5.16 1.29 -23.35
N LEU A 143 6.19 2.03 -22.97
CA LEU A 143 6.12 2.98 -21.86
C LEU A 143 5.18 4.16 -22.16
N THR A 144 5.18 4.65 -23.38
CA THR A 144 4.27 5.72 -23.81
C THR A 144 2.82 5.23 -23.78
N PHE A 145 2.56 4.03 -24.32
CA PHE A 145 1.24 3.41 -24.27
C PHE A 145 0.76 3.19 -22.82
N ALA A 146 1.62 2.66 -21.94
CA ALA A 146 1.29 2.45 -20.54
C ALA A 146 0.99 3.77 -19.82
N GLY A 147 1.68 4.86 -20.16
CA GLY A 147 1.44 6.19 -19.59
C GLY A 147 0.13 6.82 -20.02
N ILE A 148 -0.37 6.48 -21.24
CA ILE A 148 -1.65 7.00 -21.75
C ILE A 148 -2.84 6.18 -21.24
N THR A 149 -2.68 4.86 -21.11
CA THR A 149 -3.79 3.93 -20.84
C THR A 149 -3.88 3.49 -19.37
N ASP A 150 -2.94 3.89 -18.51
CA ASP A 150 -2.75 3.36 -17.14
C ASP A 150 -2.59 1.82 -17.09
N TRP A 151 -2.33 1.18 -18.23
CA TRP A 151 -2.17 -0.27 -18.35
C TRP A 151 -0.70 -0.65 -18.55
N CYS A 152 -0.06 -1.21 -17.53
CA CYS A 152 1.35 -1.59 -17.55
C CYS A 152 1.52 -3.11 -17.65
N GLY A 153 1.73 -3.64 -18.85
CA GLY A 153 1.99 -5.08 -19.09
C GLY A 153 3.24 -5.61 -18.37
N MET A 154 4.29 -4.79 -18.21
CA MET A 154 5.52 -5.13 -17.50
C MET A 154 5.29 -5.22 -15.97
N GLY A 155 4.40 -4.39 -15.43
CA GLY A 155 3.99 -4.45 -14.03
C GLY A 155 3.30 -5.78 -13.69
N MET A 156 2.48 -6.31 -14.58
CA MET A 156 1.84 -7.63 -14.41
C MET A 156 2.84 -8.80 -14.47
N LEU A 157 3.90 -8.68 -15.27
CA LEU A 157 4.93 -9.72 -15.39
C LEU A 157 5.84 -9.79 -14.16
N LEU A 158 6.10 -8.66 -13.51
CA LEU A 158 6.92 -8.55 -12.28
C LEU A 158 6.12 -8.80 -11.00
N ALA A 159 4.79 -8.75 -11.04
CA ALA A 159 3.91 -8.99 -9.89
C ALA A 159 3.59 -10.48 -9.66
N LYS A 160 4.15 -11.40 -10.46
CA LYS A 160 3.99 -12.85 -10.37
C LYS A 160 5.14 -13.48 -9.63
#